data_5157d28c90b82eb949c7af41263faa2e
#
_entry.id   5157d28c90b82eb949c7af41263faa2e
#
_cell.length_a   1.000
_cell.length_b   1.000
_cell.length_c   1.000
_cell.angle_alpha   90.00
_cell.angle_beta   90.00
_cell.angle_gamma   90.00
#
_symmetry.space_group_name_H-M   'P 1'
#
loop_
_entity.id
_entity.type
_entity.pdbx_description
1 polymer ?
#
loop_
_entity_poly.entity_id
_entity_poly.type
_entity_poly.pdbx_seq_one_letter_code
_entity_poly.pdbx_strand_id
1 'polypeptide(L)'
;VPERCIYGETLLKIDHVSLSYDEKVILRDVNAEIRNIVREGRTQGQVVGFLGPSGIGKTQLFRIIAGLNHPTSGQVLVNSTLTPVKAGMVGVVAQNYPLFENRTIFSNLLLAANQMEKSSEAAREKVIKYLQRLDMVDQSQLYPAQISGGQRQRVAIAQQLLCSEHFLLMDEPFSGLDVVMEAKVCELINEIACLDELNTIIVVTHDVTAAATVADHLWLMGRDRDASGNAIPGARIQETYDLIERDMCWHPEITNSPKFLEFVREVKERFQTL
;
A
#
# COMPACT_ATOMS: atom_id res chain seq x y z
N VAL A 1 14.30 -17.45 -15.31
CA VAL A 1 14.05 -16.54 -16.45
C VAL A 1 13.19 -15.43 -15.86
N PRO A 2 13.61 -14.15 -15.88
CA PRO A 2 12.77 -13.08 -15.36
C PRO A 2 11.43 -13.10 -16.09
N GLU A 3 10.34 -12.99 -15.31
CA GLU A 3 9.00 -12.94 -15.86
C GLU A 3 8.91 -11.73 -16.80
N ARG A 4 8.35 -11.94 -18.01
CA ARG A 4 8.08 -10.81 -18.91
C ARG A 4 6.92 -10.01 -18.34
N CYS A 5 7.28 -8.91 -17.69
CA CYS A 5 6.31 -7.92 -17.25
C CYS A 5 6.22 -6.80 -18.29
N ILE A 6 5.00 -6.37 -18.56
CA ILE A 6 4.73 -5.23 -19.45
C ILE A 6 4.14 -4.12 -18.60
N TYR A 7 4.76 -2.95 -18.62
CA TYR A 7 4.24 -1.76 -17.97
C TYR A 7 3.15 -1.13 -18.85
N GLY A 8 1.93 -1.15 -18.33
CA GLY A 8 0.74 -0.59 -18.96
C GLY A 8 0.52 0.90 -18.66
N GLU A 9 -0.73 1.26 -18.51
CA GLU A 9 -1.18 2.62 -18.19
C GLU A 9 -0.80 3.06 -16.78
N THR A 10 -0.74 4.39 -16.58
CA THR A 10 -0.54 4.98 -15.25
C THR A 10 -1.81 4.80 -14.42
N LEU A 11 -1.67 4.22 -13.24
CA LEU A 11 -2.76 4.01 -12.28
C LEU A 11 -2.78 5.08 -11.18
N LEU A 12 -1.60 5.56 -10.77
CA LEU A 12 -1.47 6.65 -9.80
C LEU A 12 -0.29 7.55 -10.19
N LYS A 13 -0.50 8.85 -10.14
CA LYS A 13 0.56 9.86 -10.36
C LYS A 13 0.57 10.87 -9.24
N ILE A 14 1.72 11.04 -8.62
CA ILE A 14 2.03 12.15 -7.71
C ILE A 14 2.74 13.19 -8.56
N ASP A 15 2.13 14.37 -8.74
CA ASP A 15 2.53 15.36 -9.71
C ASP A 15 2.88 16.68 -8.99
N HIS A 16 4.18 16.92 -8.80
CA HIS A 16 4.75 18.11 -8.17
C HIS A 16 4.16 18.45 -6.80
N VAL A 17 3.88 17.45 -5.97
CA VAL A 17 3.24 17.63 -4.65
C VAL A 17 4.20 18.30 -3.67
N SER A 18 3.78 19.43 -3.12
CA SER A 18 4.46 20.11 -2.00
C SER A 18 3.46 20.40 -0.88
N LEU A 19 3.95 20.34 0.37
CA LEU A 19 3.15 20.62 1.55
C LEU A 19 3.96 21.45 2.55
N SER A 20 3.37 22.56 2.97
CA SER A 20 3.91 23.41 4.04
C SER A 20 2.83 23.73 5.05
N TYR A 21 3.21 23.84 6.31
CA TYR A 21 2.39 24.39 7.38
C TYR A 21 3.12 25.62 7.91
N ASP A 22 2.54 26.78 7.73
CA ASP A 22 3.16 28.08 7.98
C ASP A 22 4.54 28.17 7.28
N GLU A 23 5.62 28.38 8.02
CA GLU A 23 6.99 28.44 7.50
C GLU A 23 7.67 27.06 7.37
N LYS A 24 7.04 25.98 7.85
CA LYS A 24 7.64 24.65 7.87
C LYS A 24 7.31 23.87 6.62
N VAL A 25 8.28 23.67 5.75
CA VAL A 25 8.17 22.82 4.57
C VAL A 25 8.28 21.35 4.99
N ILE A 26 7.24 20.55 4.72
CA ILE A 26 7.18 19.13 5.03
C ILE A 26 7.52 18.30 3.80
N LEU A 27 6.86 18.59 2.66
CA LEU A 27 7.08 17.93 1.37
C LEU A 27 7.50 18.96 0.35
N ARG A 28 8.41 18.59 -0.54
CA ARG A 28 8.94 19.47 -1.55
C ARG A 28 9.03 18.75 -2.89
N ASP A 29 8.21 19.19 -3.85
CA ASP A 29 8.25 18.72 -5.24
C ASP A 29 8.29 17.18 -5.36
N VAL A 30 7.37 16.50 -4.67
CA VAL A 30 7.29 15.04 -4.69
C VAL A 30 6.69 14.61 -6.02
N ASN A 31 7.42 13.75 -6.72
CA ASN A 31 7.01 13.16 -8.00
C ASN A 31 7.17 11.64 -7.93
N ALA A 32 6.12 10.91 -8.31
CA ALA A 32 6.15 9.46 -8.47
C ALA A 32 5.00 8.99 -9.35
N GLU A 33 5.17 7.81 -9.91
CA GLU A 33 4.18 7.19 -10.77
C GLU A 33 4.09 5.69 -10.48
N ILE A 34 2.87 5.16 -10.44
CA ILE A 34 2.59 3.74 -10.41
C ILE A 34 1.89 3.38 -11.73
N ARG A 35 2.51 2.48 -12.48
CA ARG A 35 1.97 1.96 -13.74
C ARG A 35 1.43 0.55 -13.53
N ASN A 36 0.40 0.19 -14.27
CA ASN A 36 -0.11 -1.16 -14.27
C ASN A 36 0.99 -2.14 -14.70
N ILE A 37 1.13 -3.26 -14.01
CA ILE A 37 2.08 -4.32 -14.34
C ILE A 37 1.30 -5.52 -14.83
N VAL A 38 1.37 -5.77 -16.12
CA VAL A 38 0.74 -6.94 -16.74
C VAL A 38 1.75 -8.09 -16.75
N ARG A 39 1.39 -9.18 -16.07
CA ARG A 39 2.21 -10.40 -15.98
C ARG A 39 1.57 -11.49 -16.83
N GLU A 40 2.34 -12.06 -17.75
CA GLU A 40 1.82 -13.09 -18.66
C GLU A 40 1.43 -14.37 -17.88
N GLY A 41 0.15 -14.76 -18.01
CA GLY A 41 -0.36 -15.99 -17.39
C GLY A 41 -0.70 -15.91 -15.90
N ARG A 42 -0.68 -14.71 -15.29
CA ARG A 42 -1.03 -14.50 -13.87
C ARG A 42 -1.99 -13.34 -13.67
N THR A 43 -3.01 -13.56 -12.84
CA THR A 43 -3.83 -12.49 -12.28
C THR A 43 -3.15 -12.01 -11.00
N GLN A 44 -2.49 -10.88 -11.06
CA GLN A 44 -1.74 -10.35 -9.93
C GLN A 44 -1.61 -8.84 -10.04
N GLY A 45 -2.04 -8.13 -9.02
CA GLY A 45 -1.79 -6.71 -8.83
C GLY A 45 -0.35 -6.41 -8.42
N GLN A 46 -0.12 -5.29 -7.76
CA GLN A 46 1.22 -4.84 -7.42
C GLN A 46 1.30 -4.25 -6.01
N VAL A 47 2.50 -4.28 -5.45
CA VAL A 47 2.81 -3.71 -4.14
C VAL A 47 3.95 -2.71 -4.27
N VAL A 48 3.75 -1.50 -3.75
CA VAL A 48 4.76 -0.46 -3.66
C VAL A 48 5.12 -0.24 -2.21
N GLY A 49 6.38 -0.51 -1.85
CA GLY A 49 6.92 -0.20 -0.53
C GLY A 49 7.36 1.26 -0.47
N PHE A 50 6.81 2.03 0.45
CA PHE A 50 7.14 3.43 0.66
C PHE A 50 7.94 3.59 1.94
N LEU A 51 9.24 3.75 1.81
CA LEU A 51 10.23 3.78 2.87
C LEU A 51 10.70 5.20 3.20
N GLY A 52 11.07 5.42 4.44
CA GLY A 52 11.72 6.66 4.87
C GLY A 52 11.85 6.73 6.39
N PRO A 53 12.77 7.54 6.92
CA PRO A 53 12.95 7.72 8.36
C PRO A 53 11.70 8.22 9.06
N SER A 54 11.59 7.95 10.36
CA SER A 54 10.50 8.48 11.18
C SER A 54 10.52 10.02 11.17
N GLY A 55 9.32 10.62 11.04
CA GLY A 55 9.19 12.09 11.02
C GLY A 55 9.59 12.78 9.70
N ILE A 56 9.95 12.04 8.65
CA ILE A 56 10.34 12.61 7.35
C ILE A 56 9.15 13.22 6.59
N GLY A 57 7.92 12.83 6.89
CA GLY A 57 6.70 13.30 6.19
C GLY A 57 5.89 12.21 5.50
N LYS A 58 6.25 10.93 5.65
CA LYS A 58 5.51 9.79 5.05
C LYS A 58 4.00 9.86 5.31
N THR A 59 3.60 10.05 6.55
CA THR A 59 2.18 10.13 6.94
C THR A 59 1.45 11.31 6.27
N GLN A 60 2.14 12.40 5.98
CA GLN A 60 1.52 13.53 5.28
C GLN A 60 1.31 13.20 3.80
N LEU A 61 2.31 12.64 3.14
CA LEU A 61 2.16 12.18 1.76
C LEU A 61 1.10 11.07 1.65
N PHE A 62 1.09 10.12 2.58
CA PHE A 62 0.04 9.11 2.72
C PHE A 62 -1.36 9.72 2.75
N ARG A 63 -1.59 10.75 3.60
CA ARG A 63 -2.88 11.44 3.69
C ARG A 63 -3.26 12.16 2.40
N ILE A 64 -2.29 12.70 1.68
CA ILE A 64 -2.52 13.37 0.39
C ILE A 64 -2.90 12.32 -0.67
N ILE A 65 -2.20 11.18 -0.74
CA ILE A 65 -2.53 10.07 -1.64
C ILE A 65 -3.93 9.50 -1.33
N ALA A 66 -4.31 9.44 -0.06
CA ALA A 66 -5.64 9.01 0.37
C ALA A 66 -6.76 10.02 0.10
N GLY A 67 -6.45 11.25 -0.37
CA GLY A 67 -7.41 12.33 -0.51
C GLY A 67 -7.92 12.91 0.82
N LEU A 68 -7.22 12.62 1.93
CA LEU A 68 -7.58 13.07 3.29
C LEU A 68 -6.92 14.40 3.67
N ASN A 69 -5.96 14.87 2.89
CA ASN A 69 -5.31 16.16 3.04
C ASN A 69 -5.02 16.76 1.67
N HIS A 70 -5.00 18.08 1.58
CA HIS A 70 -4.68 18.79 0.36
C HIS A 70 -3.22 19.24 0.37
N PRO A 71 -2.47 19.08 -0.73
CA PRO A 71 -1.14 19.66 -0.84
C PRO A 71 -1.23 21.20 -0.95
N THR A 72 -0.13 21.90 -0.62
CA THR A 72 0.00 23.34 -0.85
C THR A 72 0.10 23.63 -2.34
N SER A 73 0.75 22.76 -3.11
CA SER A 73 0.81 22.79 -4.57
C SER A 73 0.96 21.37 -5.14
N GLY A 74 0.69 21.23 -6.45
CA GLY A 74 0.68 19.93 -7.10
C GLY A 74 -0.62 19.16 -6.84
N GLN A 75 -0.65 17.92 -7.27
CA GLN A 75 -1.84 17.07 -7.16
C GLN A 75 -1.49 15.59 -7.16
N VAL A 76 -2.43 14.75 -6.70
CA VAL A 76 -2.39 13.30 -6.88
C VAL A 76 -3.53 12.91 -7.81
N LEU A 77 -3.21 12.13 -8.82
CA LEU A 77 -4.13 11.63 -9.82
C LEU A 77 -4.21 10.10 -9.68
N VAL A 78 -5.41 9.56 -9.76
CA VAL A 78 -5.67 8.12 -9.66
C VAL A 78 -6.49 7.63 -10.83
N ASN A 79 -6.47 6.31 -11.05
CA ASN A 79 -7.14 5.59 -12.15
C ASN A 79 -6.53 5.86 -13.52
N SER A 80 -6.86 5.02 -14.48
CA SER A 80 -6.44 5.15 -15.88
C SER A 80 -6.85 6.47 -16.52
N THR A 81 -7.89 7.14 -16.00
CA THR A 81 -8.34 8.47 -16.44
C THR A 81 -7.59 9.63 -15.78
N LEU A 82 -6.66 9.35 -14.86
CA LEU A 82 -5.89 10.34 -14.10
C LEU A 82 -6.78 11.41 -13.46
N THR A 83 -7.77 10.97 -12.72
CA THR A 83 -8.69 11.86 -12.01
C THR A 83 -8.05 12.34 -10.69
N PRO A 84 -8.18 13.62 -10.31
CA PRO A 84 -7.71 14.09 -9.00
C PRO A 84 -8.31 13.29 -7.86
N VAL A 85 -7.44 12.84 -6.94
CA VAL A 85 -7.84 11.99 -5.83
C VAL A 85 -8.81 12.69 -4.90
N LYS A 86 -9.81 11.94 -4.41
CA LYS A 86 -10.77 12.38 -3.38
C LYS A 86 -10.84 11.31 -2.29
N ALA A 87 -11.23 11.73 -1.08
CA ALA A 87 -11.48 10.80 0.02
C ALA A 87 -12.47 9.71 -0.40
N GLY A 88 -12.11 8.45 -0.13
CA GLY A 88 -12.89 7.27 -0.49
C GLY A 88 -12.50 6.59 -1.81
N MET A 89 -11.71 7.23 -2.69
CA MET A 89 -11.18 6.58 -3.90
C MET A 89 -10.06 5.60 -3.59
N VAL A 90 -9.31 5.86 -2.54
CA VAL A 90 -8.20 5.04 -2.06
C VAL A 90 -8.58 4.46 -0.68
N GLY A 91 -8.56 3.16 -0.53
CA GLY A 91 -8.80 2.47 0.74
C GLY A 91 -7.65 2.72 1.72
N VAL A 92 -7.97 2.94 2.98
CA VAL A 92 -7.00 3.18 4.05
C VAL A 92 -7.17 2.14 5.14
N VAL A 93 -6.14 1.34 5.36
CA VAL A 93 -6.11 0.37 6.46
C VAL A 93 -5.34 0.98 7.63
N ALA A 94 -6.07 1.33 8.68
CA ALA A 94 -5.48 1.80 9.92
C ALA A 94 -4.91 0.64 10.75
N GLN A 95 -3.89 0.91 11.54
CA GLN A 95 -3.16 -0.07 12.34
C GLN A 95 -4.03 -0.90 13.30
N ASN A 96 -5.14 -0.34 13.80
CA ASN A 96 -6.06 -1.01 14.73
C ASN A 96 -7.21 -1.76 14.06
N TYR A 97 -7.26 -1.82 12.73
CA TYR A 97 -8.27 -2.55 11.94
C TYR A 97 -9.71 -2.30 12.41
N PRO A 98 -10.22 -1.05 12.41
CA PRO A 98 -11.50 -0.70 12.95
C PRO A 98 -12.64 -1.35 12.15
N LEU A 99 -13.57 -2.00 12.87
CA LEU A 99 -14.79 -2.58 12.35
C LEU A 99 -15.98 -2.09 13.19
N PHE A 100 -17.18 -2.13 12.64
CA PHE A 100 -18.40 -1.84 13.39
C PHE A 100 -18.72 -3.03 14.31
N GLU A 101 -18.46 -2.87 15.60
CA GLU A 101 -18.57 -3.94 16.61
C GLU A 101 -20.00 -4.50 16.77
N ASN A 102 -21.01 -3.70 16.46
CA ASN A 102 -22.43 -4.05 16.53
C ASN A 102 -22.98 -4.67 15.24
N ARG A 103 -22.12 -5.00 14.28
CA ARG A 103 -22.48 -5.61 12.99
C ARG A 103 -21.74 -6.92 12.79
N THR A 104 -22.38 -7.88 12.13
CA THR A 104 -21.68 -9.10 11.69
C THR A 104 -20.60 -8.78 10.67
N ILE A 105 -19.67 -9.71 10.46
CA ILE A 105 -18.62 -9.58 9.44
C ILE A 105 -19.24 -9.34 8.06
N PHE A 106 -20.25 -10.13 7.69
CA PHE A 106 -20.98 -9.93 6.45
C PHE A 106 -21.58 -8.51 6.33
N SER A 107 -22.20 -8.01 7.40
CA SER A 107 -22.81 -6.68 7.41
C SER A 107 -21.79 -5.55 7.37
N ASN A 108 -20.60 -5.73 7.96
CA ASN A 108 -19.48 -4.81 7.83
C ASN A 108 -19.04 -4.67 6.38
N LEU A 109 -18.84 -5.80 5.69
CA LEU A 109 -18.42 -5.83 4.29
C LEU A 109 -19.50 -5.32 3.34
N LEU A 110 -20.78 -5.68 3.59
CA LEU A 110 -21.90 -5.24 2.76
C LEU A 110 -22.09 -3.71 2.80
N LEU A 111 -21.83 -3.09 3.96
CA LEU A 111 -21.88 -1.64 4.09
C LEU A 111 -20.86 -0.96 3.17
N ALA A 112 -19.66 -1.51 3.08
CA ALA A 112 -18.62 -1.01 2.20
C ALA A 112 -18.96 -1.25 0.72
N ALA A 113 -19.37 -2.45 0.36
CA ALA A 113 -19.72 -2.81 -1.02
C ALA A 113 -20.88 -1.97 -1.57
N ASN A 114 -21.87 -1.63 -0.75
CA ASN A 114 -23.00 -0.78 -1.16
C ASN A 114 -22.61 0.66 -1.53
N GLN A 115 -21.39 1.10 -1.21
CA GLN A 115 -20.92 2.43 -1.62
C GLN A 115 -20.49 2.47 -3.09
N MET A 116 -20.03 1.34 -3.62
CA MET A 116 -19.51 1.24 -4.99
C MET A 116 -20.49 0.54 -5.95
N GLU A 117 -21.26 -0.41 -5.46
CA GLU A 117 -22.14 -1.21 -6.30
C GLU A 117 -23.51 -0.56 -6.52
N LYS A 118 -24.01 -0.67 -7.74
CA LYS A 118 -25.29 -0.06 -8.16
C LYS A 118 -26.52 -0.79 -7.61
N SER A 119 -26.37 -2.04 -7.20
CA SER A 119 -27.47 -2.84 -6.64
C SER A 119 -27.03 -3.60 -5.40
N SER A 120 -27.99 -3.84 -4.49
CA SER A 120 -27.75 -4.64 -3.29
C SER A 120 -27.39 -6.10 -3.60
N GLU A 121 -27.85 -6.63 -4.73
CA GLU A 121 -27.51 -7.97 -5.20
C GLU A 121 -26.04 -8.04 -5.61
N ALA A 122 -25.58 -7.13 -6.46
CA ALA A 122 -24.18 -7.05 -6.87
C ALA A 122 -23.24 -6.86 -5.65
N ALA A 123 -23.63 -6.01 -4.70
CA ALA A 123 -22.89 -5.83 -3.45
C ALA A 123 -22.77 -7.14 -2.65
N ARG A 124 -23.88 -7.91 -2.53
CA ARG A 124 -23.88 -9.20 -1.83
C ARG A 124 -22.98 -10.23 -2.52
N GLU A 125 -23.07 -10.35 -3.83
CA GLU A 125 -22.25 -11.28 -4.61
C GLU A 125 -20.75 -10.95 -4.45
N LYS A 126 -20.41 -9.67 -4.51
CA LYS A 126 -19.03 -9.21 -4.33
C LYS A 126 -18.50 -9.54 -2.92
N VAL A 127 -19.33 -9.30 -1.88
CA VAL A 127 -18.98 -9.68 -0.50
C VAL A 127 -18.74 -11.17 -0.35
N ILE A 128 -19.62 -12.01 -0.91
CA ILE A 128 -19.47 -13.46 -0.87
C ILE A 128 -18.16 -13.90 -1.52
N LYS A 129 -17.84 -13.33 -2.70
CA LYS A 129 -16.59 -13.59 -3.41
C LYS A 129 -15.36 -13.25 -2.58
N TYR A 130 -15.37 -12.10 -1.87
CA TYR A 130 -14.26 -11.71 -0.99
C TYR A 130 -14.15 -12.63 0.24
N LEU A 131 -15.28 -12.98 0.87
CA LEU A 131 -15.29 -13.94 1.98
C LEU A 131 -14.71 -15.30 1.60
N GLN A 132 -15.06 -15.80 0.41
CA GLN A 132 -14.52 -17.05 -0.13
C GLN A 132 -13.01 -16.96 -0.36
N ARG A 133 -12.53 -15.90 -1.01
CA ARG A 133 -11.12 -15.71 -1.33
C ARG A 133 -10.23 -15.53 -0.09
N LEU A 134 -10.78 -14.95 0.98
CA LEU A 134 -10.07 -14.71 2.23
C LEU A 134 -10.30 -15.82 3.27
N ASP A 135 -10.97 -16.91 2.89
CA ASP A 135 -11.30 -18.04 3.78
C ASP A 135 -12.05 -17.60 5.06
N MET A 136 -13.07 -16.75 4.87
CA MET A 136 -13.84 -16.12 5.95
C MET A 136 -15.35 -16.41 5.88
N VAL A 137 -15.77 -17.40 5.08
CA VAL A 137 -17.19 -17.73 4.88
C VAL A 137 -17.85 -18.15 6.20
N ASP A 138 -17.20 -19.02 6.95
CA ASP A 138 -17.71 -19.56 8.23
C ASP A 138 -17.86 -18.46 9.30
N GLN A 139 -17.04 -17.42 9.23
CA GLN A 139 -17.06 -16.29 10.17
C GLN A 139 -18.04 -15.19 9.75
N SER A 140 -18.69 -15.31 8.60
CA SER A 140 -19.52 -14.25 8.01
C SER A 140 -20.65 -13.74 8.92
N GLN A 141 -21.21 -14.60 9.74
CA GLN A 141 -22.29 -14.26 10.69
C GLN A 141 -21.79 -13.90 12.09
N LEU A 142 -20.49 -14.02 12.35
CA LEU A 142 -19.89 -13.63 13.62
C LEU A 142 -19.73 -12.11 13.72
N TYR A 143 -19.57 -11.62 14.95
CA TYR A 143 -19.25 -10.21 15.24
C TYR A 143 -17.72 -10.02 15.37
N PRO A 144 -17.19 -8.80 15.20
CA PRO A 144 -15.75 -8.54 15.30
C PRO A 144 -15.10 -9.05 16.61
N ALA A 145 -15.82 -9.01 17.73
CA ALA A 145 -15.34 -9.51 19.02
C ALA A 145 -15.19 -11.06 19.09
N GLN A 146 -15.73 -11.79 18.11
CA GLN A 146 -15.76 -13.25 18.09
C GLN A 146 -14.70 -13.86 17.15
N ILE A 147 -13.91 -13.02 16.46
CA ILE A 147 -12.89 -13.45 15.52
C ILE A 147 -11.49 -13.11 16.02
N SER A 148 -10.49 -13.84 15.50
CA SER A 148 -9.08 -13.59 15.83
C SER A 148 -8.57 -12.26 15.25
N GLY A 149 -7.44 -11.77 15.78
CA GLY A 149 -6.80 -10.54 15.26
C GLY A 149 -6.45 -10.62 13.77
N GLY A 150 -5.91 -11.75 13.30
CA GLY A 150 -5.63 -11.96 11.87
C GLY A 150 -6.90 -12.02 11.01
N GLN A 151 -7.98 -12.63 11.49
CA GLN A 151 -9.28 -12.61 10.83
C GLN A 151 -9.86 -11.19 10.78
N ARG A 152 -9.73 -10.43 11.86
CA ARG A 152 -10.14 -9.02 11.91
C ARG A 152 -9.38 -8.17 10.89
N GLN A 153 -8.08 -8.38 10.76
CA GLN A 153 -7.23 -7.74 9.76
C GLN A 153 -7.72 -8.05 8.34
N ARG A 154 -7.95 -9.33 8.00
CA ARG A 154 -8.49 -9.75 6.68
C ARG A 154 -9.81 -9.05 6.36
N VAL A 155 -10.73 -8.99 7.33
CA VAL A 155 -12.02 -8.32 7.16
C VAL A 155 -11.87 -6.81 6.95
N ALA A 156 -11.02 -6.14 7.72
CA ALA A 156 -10.79 -4.70 7.57
C ALA A 156 -10.19 -4.35 6.21
N ILE A 157 -9.27 -5.18 5.71
CA ILE A 157 -8.70 -5.02 4.37
C ILE A 157 -9.77 -5.25 3.30
N ALA A 158 -10.54 -6.33 3.39
CA ALA A 158 -11.66 -6.59 2.47
C ALA A 158 -12.66 -5.43 2.44
N GLN A 159 -12.95 -4.85 3.62
CA GLN A 159 -13.84 -3.69 3.73
C GLN A 159 -13.31 -2.50 2.90
N GLN A 160 -12.01 -2.21 2.99
CA GLN A 160 -11.41 -1.11 2.24
C GLN A 160 -11.38 -1.39 0.72
N LEU A 161 -11.07 -2.61 0.31
CA LEU A 161 -11.09 -2.99 -1.11
C LEU A 161 -12.49 -2.98 -1.72
N LEU A 162 -13.51 -3.26 -0.92
CA LEU A 162 -14.91 -3.22 -1.36
C LEU A 162 -15.43 -1.80 -1.58
N CYS A 163 -14.84 -0.78 -0.94
CA CYS A 163 -15.25 0.60 -1.06
C CYS A 163 -14.23 1.51 -1.76
N SER A 164 -13.15 0.96 -2.32
CA SER A 164 -12.13 1.71 -3.04
C SER A 164 -11.98 1.22 -4.50
N GLU A 165 -11.30 2.01 -5.31
CA GLU A 165 -11.04 1.71 -6.71
C GLU A 165 -9.69 1.00 -6.89
N HIS A 166 -9.56 -0.23 -6.34
CA HIS A 166 -8.35 -1.07 -6.42
C HIS A 166 -7.10 -0.52 -5.71
N PHE A 167 -7.17 0.61 -5.04
CA PHE A 167 -6.05 1.18 -4.29
C PHE A 167 -6.19 0.94 -2.80
N LEU A 168 -5.11 0.46 -2.18
CA LEU A 168 -5.05 0.22 -0.75
C LEU A 168 -3.78 0.83 -0.16
N LEU A 169 -3.94 1.69 0.83
CA LEU A 169 -2.84 2.25 1.61
C LEU A 169 -2.78 1.58 2.98
N MET A 170 -1.62 1.09 3.36
CA MET A 170 -1.35 0.49 4.67
C MET A 170 -0.25 1.30 5.38
N ASP A 171 -0.57 1.85 6.56
CA ASP A 171 0.39 2.62 7.36
C ASP A 171 0.99 1.76 8.46
N GLU A 172 2.29 1.50 8.39
CA GLU A 172 3.09 0.71 9.33
C GLU A 172 2.48 -0.66 9.68
N PRO A 173 2.12 -1.51 8.68
CA PRO A 173 1.41 -2.77 8.94
C PRO A 173 2.25 -3.81 9.69
N PHE A 174 3.56 -3.63 9.76
CA PHE A 174 4.51 -4.53 10.42
C PHE A 174 4.89 -4.08 11.84
N SER A 175 4.50 -2.87 12.22
CA SER A 175 4.93 -2.27 13.49
C SER A 175 4.48 -3.06 14.71
N GLY A 176 5.44 -3.40 15.60
CA GLY A 176 5.17 -4.09 16.85
C GLY A 176 4.85 -5.58 16.71
N LEU A 177 5.07 -6.17 15.53
CA LEU A 177 4.88 -7.60 15.30
C LEU A 177 6.16 -8.39 15.60
N ASP A 178 5.99 -9.62 16.05
CA ASP A 178 7.07 -10.60 16.05
C ASP A 178 7.30 -11.17 14.63
N VAL A 179 8.43 -11.86 14.44
CA VAL A 179 8.83 -12.40 13.12
C VAL A 179 7.78 -13.32 12.49
N VAL A 180 7.05 -14.09 13.30
CA VAL A 180 6.03 -15.02 12.80
C VAL A 180 4.80 -14.26 12.32
N MET A 181 4.39 -13.23 13.07
CA MET A 181 3.26 -12.39 12.69
C MET A 181 3.59 -11.50 11.50
N GLU A 182 4.82 -10.98 11.42
CA GLU A 182 5.31 -10.22 10.26
C GLU A 182 5.23 -11.05 8.98
N ALA A 183 5.71 -12.31 9.01
CA ALA A 183 5.62 -13.22 7.86
C ALA A 183 4.15 -13.43 7.41
N LYS A 184 3.22 -13.61 8.37
CA LYS A 184 1.79 -13.74 8.05
C LYS A 184 1.19 -12.48 7.43
N VAL A 185 1.64 -11.30 7.83
CA VAL A 185 1.18 -10.03 7.22
C VAL A 185 1.76 -9.90 5.81
N CYS A 186 3.00 -10.29 5.57
CA CYS A 186 3.58 -10.36 4.23
C CYS A 186 2.80 -11.32 3.31
N GLU A 187 2.48 -12.52 3.80
CA GLU A 187 1.63 -13.48 3.07
C GLU A 187 0.26 -12.88 2.74
N LEU A 188 -0.38 -12.23 3.70
CA LEU A 188 -1.68 -11.60 3.51
C LEU A 188 -1.64 -10.46 2.46
N ILE A 189 -0.61 -9.62 2.46
CA ILE A 189 -0.43 -8.58 1.45
C ILE A 189 -0.32 -9.20 0.06
N ASN A 190 0.44 -10.29 -0.07
CA ASN A 190 0.58 -11.02 -1.32
C ASN A 190 -0.74 -11.67 -1.77
N GLU A 191 -1.48 -12.31 -0.86
CA GLU A 191 -2.81 -12.86 -1.13
C GLU A 191 -3.76 -11.79 -1.69
N ILE A 192 -3.76 -10.60 -1.06
CA ILE A 192 -4.62 -9.48 -1.47
C ILE A 192 -4.23 -8.94 -2.84
N ALA A 193 -2.94 -8.79 -3.11
CA ALA A 193 -2.47 -8.37 -4.43
C ALA A 193 -2.93 -9.35 -5.52
N CYS A 194 -2.98 -10.66 -5.23
CA CYS A 194 -3.46 -11.69 -6.15
C CYS A 194 -5.00 -11.76 -6.30
N LEU A 195 -5.77 -10.96 -5.57
CA LEU A 195 -7.23 -10.96 -5.71
C LEU A 195 -7.71 -10.34 -7.03
N ASP A 196 -6.98 -9.38 -7.55
CA ASP A 196 -7.31 -8.66 -8.78
C ASP A 196 -6.04 -8.08 -9.40
N GLU A 197 -5.92 -8.08 -10.73
CA GLU A 197 -4.76 -7.59 -11.47
C GLU A 197 -4.56 -6.06 -11.35
N LEU A 198 -5.61 -5.32 -11.02
CA LEU A 198 -5.55 -3.88 -10.83
C LEU A 198 -5.26 -3.48 -9.37
N ASN A 199 -5.28 -4.44 -8.44
CA ASN A 199 -4.99 -4.11 -7.04
C ASN A 199 -3.60 -3.51 -6.89
N THR A 200 -3.56 -2.30 -6.37
CA THR A 200 -2.34 -1.56 -6.08
C THR A 200 -2.26 -1.29 -4.58
N ILE A 201 -1.33 -1.95 -3.91
CA ILE A 201 -1.14 -1.82 -2.47
C ILE A 201 0.09 -0.94 -2.24
N ILE A 202 -0.07 0.13 -1.47
CA ILE A 202 1.05 0.98 -1.04
C ILE A 202 1.27 0.74 0.45
N VAL A 203 2.42 0.17 0.78
CA VAL A 203 2.83 -0.14 2.16
C VAL A 203 3.80 0.92 2.63
N VAL A 204 3.37 1.76 3.56
CA VAL A 204 4.21 2.78 4.18
C VAL A 204 4.83 2.21 5.43
N THR A 205 6.16 2.14 5.48
CA THR A 205 6.87 1.60 6.64
C THR A 205 8.29 2.16 6.75
N HIS A 206 8.93 1.90 7.88
CA HIS A 206 10.36 2.10 8.07
C HIS A 206 11.14 0.77 8.07
N ASP A 207 10.45 -0.36 7.99
CA ASP A 207 11.07 -1.69 7.89
C ASP A 207 11.44 -2.02 6.44
N VAL A 208 12.74 -1.89 6.15
CA VAL A 208 13.29 -2.15 4.81
C VAL A 208 13.13 -3.62 4.41
N THR A 209 13.32 -4.54 5.36
CA THR A 209 13.29 -5.98 5.08
C THR A 209 11.88 -6.45 4.74
N ALA A 210 10.91 -6.10 5.59
CA ALA A 210 9.51 -6.43 5.37
C ALA A 210 8.97 -5.80 4.08
N ALA A 211 9.28 -4.52 3.83
CA ALA A 211 8.88 -3.86 2.59
C ALA A 211 9.47 -4.54 1.35
N ALA A 212 10.77 -4.87 1.35
CA ALA A 212 11.43 -5.53 0.23
C ALA A 212 10.91 -6.96 -0.01
N THR A 213 10.38 -7.62 1.03
CA THR A 213 9.82 -8.98 0.91
C THR A 213 8.52 -9.01 0.11
N VAL A 214 7.72 -7.94 0.17
CA VAL A 214 6.38 -7.91 -0.45
C VAL A 214 6.29 -7.02 -1.68
N ALA A 215 7.22 -6.08 -1.87
CA ALA A 215 7.09 -5.03 -2.88
C ALA A 215 7.58 -5.47 -4.27
N ASP A 216 6.95 -4.91 -5.29
CA ASP A 216 7.43 -4.88 -6.67
C ASP A 216 8.36 -3.69 -6.90
N HIS A 217 8.03 -2.56 -6.25
CA HIS A 217 8.82 -1.33 -6.29
C HIS A 217 9.01 -0.77 -4.89
N LEU A 218 10.17 -0.15 -4.65
CA LEU A 218 10.42 0.60 -3.42
C LEU A 218 10.61 2.08 -3.75
N TRP A 219 9.95 2.94 -3.00
CA TRP A 219 10.17 4.39 -3.00
C TRP A 219 10.86 4.79 -1.71
N LEU A 220 11.98 5.46 -1.84
CA LEU A 220 12.80 5.90 -0.72
C LEU A 220 12.68 7.40 -0.53
N MET A 221 12.07 7.81 0.58
CA MET A 221 11.82 9.21 0.92
C MET A 221 12.91 9.78 1.81
N GLY A 222 13.44 10.92 1.42
CA GLY A 222 14.49 11.63 2.15
C GLY A 222 14.50 13.12 1.86
N ARG A 223 15.49 13.83 2.46
CA ARG A 223 15.75 15.23 2.20
C ARG A 223 17.01 15.39 1.37
N ASP A 224 16.96 16.33 0.41
CA ASP A 224 18.19 16.72 -0.27
C ASP A 224 19.14 17.44 0.69
N ARG A 225 20.40 17.46 0.32
CA ARG A 225 21.44 18.20 1.04
C ARG A 225 21.99 19.31 0.16
N ASP A 226 22.30 20.45 0.77
CA ASP A 226 23.00 21.55 0.12
C ASP A 226 24.49 21.23 -0.10
N ALA A 227 25.21 22.12 -0.75
CA ALA A 227 26.65 21.98 -1.01
C ALA A 227 27.49 21.89 0.29
N SER A 228 26.95 22.31 1.42
CA SER A 228 27.57 22.24 2.76
C SER A 228 27.18 20.99 3.53
N GLY A 229 26.32 20.12 2.94
CA GLY A 229 25.83 18.89 3.57
C GLY A 229 24.61 19.07 4.49
N ASN A 230 24.05 20.28 4.60
CA ASN A 230 22.87 20.52 5.43
C ASN A 230 21.61 20.02 4.73
N ALA A 231 20.66 19.46 5.50
CA ALA A 231 19.38 19.02 4.95
C ALA A 231 18.55 20.21 4.48
N ILE A 232 18.12 20.16 3.24
CA ILE A 232 17.19 21.15 2.66
C ILE A 232 15.78 20.86 3.19
N PRO A 233 15.02 21.88 3.64
CA PRO A 233 13.65 21.68 4.12
C PRO A 233 12.73 21.05 3.08
N GLY A 234 11.86 20.16 3.55
CA GLY A 234 10.93 19.40 2.71
C GLY A 234 11.54 18.11 2.16
N ALA A 235 10.84 17.01 2.38
CA ALA A 235 11.23 15.70 1.88
C ALA A 235 10.61 15.43 0.51
N ARG A 236 11.26 14.54 -0.25
CA ARG A 236 10.76 14.02 -1.52
C ARG A 236 11.16 12.57 -1.71
N ILE A 237 10.64 11.90 -2.71
CA ILE A 237 11.13 10.60 -3.14
C ILE A 237 12.48 10.84 -3.83
N GLN A 238 13.54 10.29 -3.24
CA GLN A 238 14.91 10.47 -3.73
C GLN A 238 15.34 9.34 -4.66
N GLU A 239 14.87 8.13 -4.36
CA GLU A 239 15.23 6.94 -5.13
C GLU A 239 14.03 6.01 -5.29
N THR A 240 14.02 5.28 -6.37
CA THR A 240 13.06 4.22 -6.66
C THR A 240 13.82 2.97 -7.08
N TYR A 241 13.40 1.82 -6.58
CA TYR A 241 13.98 0.52 -6.93
C TYR A 241 12.90 -0.34 -7.58
N ASP A 242 13.20 -0.88 -8.73
CA ASP A 242 12.40 -1.91 -9.41
C ASP A 242 12.91 -3.28 -8.98
N LEU A 243 12.12 -4.00 -8.19
CA LEU A 243 12.50 -5.32 -7.71
C LEU A 243 12.16 -6.42 -8.71
N ILE A 244 11.30 -6.13 -9.69
CA ILE A 244 10.99 -7.04 -10.79
C ILE A 244 12.21 -7.15 -11.71
N GLU A 245 12.77 -6.02 -12.15
CA GLU A 245 14.00 -6.01 -12.96
C GLU A 245 15.19 -6.64 -12.24
N ARG A 246 15.19 -6.53 -10.92
CA ARG A 246 16.20 -7.17 -10.07
C ARG A 246 15.94 -8.65 -9.81
N ASP A 247 14.85 -9.25 -10.33
CA ASP A 247 14.47 -10.65 -10.10
C ASP A 247 14.41 -10.99 -8.59
N MET A 248 13.69 -10.16 -7.83
CA MET A 248 13.57 -10.27 -6.36
C MET A 248 12.12 -10.34 -5.89
N CYS A 249 11.14 -10.29 -6.80
CA CYS A 249 9.72 -10.27 -6.42
C CYS A 249 9.12 -11.68 -6.36
N TRP A 250 8.20 -11.90 -5.42
CA TRP A 250 7.28 -13.01 -5.40
C TRP A 250 7.92 -14.42 -5.32
N HIS A 251 9.13 -14.51 -4.80
CA HIS A 251 9.78 -15.78 -4.53
C HIS A 251 9.51 -16.21 -3.07
N PRO A 252 8.97 -17.40 -2.81
CA PRO A 252 8.60 -17.83 -1.45
C PRO A 252 9.74 -17.79 -0.42
N GLU A 253 10.99 -17.98 -0.87
CA GLU A 253 12.18 -17.99 -0.02
C GLU A 253 13.16 -16.84 -0.32
N ILE A 254 12.64 -15.72 -0.84
CA ILE A 254 13.49 -14.61 -1.27
C ILE A 254 14.39 -14.10 -0.14
N THR A 255 13.88 -14.07 1.09
CA THR A 255 14.58 -13.58 2.28
C THR A 255 15.87 -14.37 2.59
N ASN A 256 16.00 -15.60 2.09
CA ASN A 256 17.19 -16.43 2.25
C ASN A 256 18.21 -16.25 1.11
N SER A 257 17.84 -15.51 0.06
CA SER A 257 18.70 -15.29 -1.09
C SER A 257 19.86 -14.35 -0.76
N PRO A 258 21.13 -14.68 -1.08
CA PRO A 258 22.26 -13.78 -0.90
C PRO A 258 22.07 -12.44 -1.60
N LYS A 259 21.47 -12.45 -2.80
CA LYS A 259 21.15 -11.27 -3.60
C LYS A 259 20.17 -10.34 -2.88
N PHE A 260 19.14 -10.90 -2.24
CA PHE A 260 18.18 -10.14 -1.45
C PHE A 260 18.83 -9.53 -0.21
N LEU A 261 19.63 -10.30 0.51
CA LEU A 261 20.33 -9.80 1.71
C LEU A 261 21.31 -8.66 1.38
N GLU A 262 21.99 -8.75 0.26
CA GLU A 262 22.88 -7.69 -0.23
C GLU A 262 22.08 -6.43 -0.58
N PHE A 263 20.96 -6.58 -1.29
CA PHE A 263 20.05 -5.49 -1.62
C PHE A 263 19.48 -4.81 -0.38
N VAL A 264 18.98 -5.58 0.58
CA VAL A 264 18.46 -5.02 1.85
C VAL A 264 19.55 -4.24 2.58
N ARG A 265 20.80 -4.70 2.56
CA ARG A 265 21.94 -3.98 3.14
C ARG A 265 22.19 -2.67 2.38
N GLU A 266 22.22 -2.69 1.04
CA GLU A 266 22.34 -1.49 0.19
C GLU A 266 21.29 -0.44 0.57
N VAL A 267 20.02 -0.83 0.62
CA VAL A 267 18.92 0.07 0.97
C VAL A 267 19.04 0.58 2.42
N LYS A 268 19.42 -0.26 3.38
CA LYS A 268 19.64 0.15 4.78
C LYS A 268 20.78 1.15 4.92
N GLU A 269 21.89 0.98 4.21
CA GLU A 269 23.00 1.92 4.18
C GLU A 269 22.56 3.27 3.60
N ARG A 270 21.81 3.22 2.50
CA ARG A 270 21.25 4.42 1.88
C ARG A 270 20.28 5.14 2.80
N PHE A 271 19.44 4.38 3.50
CA PHE A 271 18.46 4.89 4.48
C PHE A 271 19.11 5.73 5.61
N GLN A 272 20.34 5.43 5.98
CA GLN A 272 21.08 6.19 7.02
C GLN A 272 21.56 7.56 6.51
N THR A 273 21.60 7.78 5.21
CA THR A 273 22.12 9.01 4.59
C THR A 273 21.01 9.96 4.11
N LEU A 274 19.75 9.60 4.29
CA LEU A 274 18.56 10.35 3.83
C LEU A 274 18.24 11.59 4.67
#